data_1e274ca62350570ebdef9864fa2c13da
#
_entry.id   1e274ca62350570ebdef9864fa2c13da
#
_cell.length_a   1.000
_cell.length_b   1.000
_cell.length_c   1.000
_cell.angle_alpha   90.00
_cell.angle_beta   90.00
_cell.angle_gamma   90.00
#
_symmetry.space_group_name_H-M   'P 1'
#
loop_
_entity.id
_entity.type
_entity.pdbx_description
1 polymer ?
#
loop_
_entity_poly.entity_id
_entity_poly.type
_entity_poly.pdbx_seq_one_letter_code
_entity_poly.pdbx_strand_id
1 'polypeptide(L)'
;MFKINKVQAHCDIPCKVYDPSVIQYSTLSIVRFIDLINEELKDAELNTNNIAQLSRLVSVKEQHAKEVKSEVATIWGDYFKEPQISKFPDVHTLVHEIMQLASKCKQENKRENGVELLKKINKFTEIFWETKGIKTEKKYAPYPPELVIVCPILKSV
;
A
#
# COMPACT_ATOMS: atom_id res chain seq x y z
N MET A 1 18.61 35.64 1.99
CA MET A 1 19.17 34.37 1.49
C MET A 1 18.32 33.24 2.07
N PHE A 2 17.42 32.67 1.26
CA PHE A 2 16.53 31.60 1.72
C PHE A 2 17.34 30.29 1.83
N LYS A 3 17.40 29.70 3.06
CA LYS A 3 17.92 28.34 3.22
C LYS A 3 16.85 27.37 2.76
N ILE A 4 17.04 26.76 1.61
CA ILE A 4 16.26 25.61 1.16
C ILE A 4 16.72 24.42 2.04
N ASN A 5 15.83 23.94 2.90
CA ASN A 5 16.08 22.68 3.63
C ASN A 5 16.18 21.56 2.59
N LYS A 6 17.29 20.80 2.63
CA LYS A 6 17.41 19.58 1.82
C LYS A 6 16.21 18.69 2.16
N VAL A 7 15.36 18.44 1.18
CA VAL A 7 14.38 17.35 1.27
C VAL A 7 15.20 16.07 1.23
N GLN A 8 15.25 15.33 2.33
CA GLN A 8 15.85 14.01 2.35
C GLN A 8 14.94 13.09 1.55
N ALA A 9 15.38 12.65 0.39
CA ALA A 9 14.81 11.48 -0.27
C ALA A 9 15.03 10.26 0.63
N HIS A 10 14.12 9.30 0.62
CA HIS A 10 14.16 8.10 1.46
C HIS A 10 15.49 7.33 1.31
N CYS A 11 16.19 7.47 0.19
CA CYS A 11 17.53 6.91 -0.05
C CYS A 11 18.34 7.84 -0.94
N ASP A 12 19.11 8.73 -0.35
CA ASP A 12 20.18 9.48 -1.04
C ASP A 12 21.35 8.57 -1.47
N ILE A 13 21.43 7.38 -0.86
CA ILE A 13 22.44 6.36 -1.18
C ILE A 13 21.67 5.14 -1.72
N PRO A 14 21.99 4.60 -2.91
CA PRO A 14 21.30 3.43 -3.45
C PRO A 14 21.64 2.17 -2.63
N CYS A 15 20.96 2.01 -1.49
CA CYS A 15 21.15 0.88 -0.58
C CYS A 15 20.64 -0.45 -1.17
N LYS A 16 19.81 -0.39 -2.24
CA LYS A 16 19.18 -1.54 -2.91
C LYS A 16 18.27 -2.38 -2.00
N VAL A 17 17.91 -1.87 -0.83
CA VAL A 17 16.97 -2.53 0.09
C VAL A 17 15.56 -2.01 -0.21
N TYR A 18 14.82 -2.75 -1.01
CA TYR A 18 13.42 -2.49 -1.35
C TYR A 18 12.62 -3.74 -1.10
N ASP A 19 11.47 -3.60 -0.44
CA ASP A 19 10.54 -4.70 -0.16
C ASP A 19 9.09 -4.20 -0.20
N PRO A 20 8.22 -4.77 -1.03
CA PRO A 20 6.82 -4.37 -1.11
C PRO A 20 5.94 -4.85 0.05
N SER A 21 6.47 -5.56 1.04
CA SER A 21 5.69 -6.06 2.20
C SER A 21 5.03 -4.91 2.98
N VAL A 22 5.70 -3.77 3.13
CA VAL A 22 5.15 -2.57 3.79
C VAL A 22 3.91 -2.08 3.06
N ILE A 23 3.91 -2.11 1.73
CA ILE A 23 2.77 -1.67 0.91
C ILE A 23 1.57 -2.61 1.10
N GLN A 24 1.80 -3.93 1.16
CA GLN A 24 0.75 -4.92 1.40
C GLN A 24 0.16 -4.75 2.81
N TYR A 25 1.01 -4.62 3.83
CA TYR A 25 0.59 -4.36 5.20
C TYR A 25 -0.26 -3.09 5.32
N SER A 26 0.19 -1.98 4.75
CA SER A 26 -0.56 -0.72 4.79
C SER A 26 -1.87 -0.82 4.03
N THR A 27 -1.93 -1.59 2.93
CA THR A 27 -3.18 -1.82 2.19
C THR A 27 -4.17 -2.68 2.98
N LEU A 28 -3.71 -3.73 3.67
CA LEU A 28 -4.56 -4.51 4.58
C LEU A 28 -5.11 -3.65 5.71
N SER A 29 -4.27 -2.76 6.27
CA SER A 29 -4.68 -1.81 7.30
C SER A 29 -5.78 -0.86 6.80
N ILE A 30 -5.68 -0.35 5.56
CA ILE A 30 -6.74 0.46 4.94
C ILE A 30 -8.07 -0.31 4.92
N VAL A 31 -8.07 -1.56 4.45
CA VAL A 31 -9.30 -2.39 4.41
C VAL A 31 -9.86 -2.59 5.80
N ARG A 32 -9.01 -2.94 6.79
CA ARG A 32 -9.46 -3.13 8.17
C ARG A 32 -10.04 -1.87 8.78
N PHE A 33 -9.44 -0.69 8.53
CA PHE A 33 -9.99 0.57 9.02
C PHE A 33 -11.31 0.93 8.35
N ILE A 34 -11.51 0.61 7.06
CA ILE A 34 -12.82 0.75 6.41
C ILE A 34 -13.85 -0.16 7.08
N ASP A 35 -13.49 -1.43 7.37
CA ASP A 35 -14.38 -2.36 8.08
C ASP A 35 -14.76 -1.82 9.45
N LEU A 36 -13.79 -1.34 10.25
CA LEU A 36 -14.02 -0.75 11.56
C LEU A 36 -14.90 0.52 11.51
N ILE A 37 -14.68 1.40 10.54
CA ILE A 37 -15.51 2.58 10.33
C ILE A 37 -16.96 2.18 10.02
N ASN A 38 -17.14 1.19 9.16
CA ASN A 38 -18.46 0.72 8.78
C ASN A 38 -19.16 -0.04 9.94
N GLU A 39 -18.40 -0.75 10.77
CA GLU A 39 -18.90 -1.37 12.00
C GLU A 39 -19.40 -0.31 12.98
N GLU A 40 -18.59 0.72 13.24
CA GLU A 40 -18.91 1.83 14.16
C GLU A 40 -20.14 2.63 13.71
N LEU A 41 -20.36 2.76 12.39
CA LEU A 41 -21.52 3.48 11.84
C LEU A 41 -22.82 2.69 11.87
N LYS A 42 -22.81 1.37 12.06
CA LYS A 42 -24.03 0.55 12.05
C LYS A 42 -24.92 0.79 13.27
N ASP A 43 -24.30 0.99 14.44
CA ASP A 43 -24.99 1.00 15.74
C ASP A 43 -24.92 2.36 16.45
N ALA A 44 -24.33 3.37 15.82
CA ALA A 44 -24.00 4.62 16.50
C ALA A 44 -25.13 5.67 16.47
N GLU A 45 -25.73 5.90 17.61
CA GLU A 45 -26.15 7.26 17.92
C GLU A 45 -24.90 8.15 17.96
N LEU A 46 -24.84 9.18 17.09
CA LEU A 46 -23.69 10.09 17.00
C LEU A 46 -23.53 10.88 18.30
N ASN A 47 -22.70 10.39 19.18
CA ASN A 47 -22.27 11.09 20.39
C ASN A 47 -20.80 11.51 20.25
N THR A 48 -20.33 12.34 21.17
CA THR A 48 -18.96 12.91 21.15
C THR A 48 -17.87 11.82 21.09
N ASN A 49 -18.06 10.69 21.78
CA ASN A 49 -17.08 9.61 21.82
C ASN A 49 -17.00 8.88 20.47
N ASN A 50 -18.14 8.59 19.85
CA ASN A 50 -18.18 7.93 18.52
C ASN A 50 -17.60 8.83 17.45
N ILE A 51 -17.87 10.14 17.50
CA ILE A 51 -17.26 11.10 16.57
C ILE A 51 -15.75 11.14 16.75
N ALA A 52 -15.23 11.16 17.98
CA ALA A 52 -13.82 11.12 18.25
C ALA A 52 -13.15 9.81 17.75
N GLN A 53 -13.83 8.66 17.95
CA GLN A 53 -13.37 7.36 17.46
C GLN A 53 -13.33 7.31 15.93
N LEU A 54 -14.42 7.70 15.25
CA LEU A 54 -14.48 7.77 13.79
C LEU A 54 -13.40 8.68 13.21
N SER A 55 -13.17 9.84 13.82
CA SER A 55 -12.12 10.77 13.40
C SER A 55 -10.74 10.13 13.44
N ARG A 56 -10.42 9.35 14.49
CA ARG A 56 -9.15 8.62 14.60
C ARG A 56 -9.04 7.52 13.53
N LEU A 57 -10.09 6.73 13.33
CA LEU A 57 -10.10 5.65 12.34
C LEU A 57 -9.88 6.19 10.93
N VAL A 58 -10.57 7.29 10.57
CA VAL A 58 -10.40 7.97 9.28
C VAL A 58 -8.97 8.50 9.13
N SER A 59 -8.44 9.18 10.15
CA SER A 59 -7.08 9.73 10.11
C SER A 59 -6.03 8.66 9.87
N VAL A 60 -6.11 7.52 10.57
CA VAL A 60 -5.14 6.42 10.42
C VAL A 60 -5.32 5.71 9.09
N LYS A 61 -6.56 5.50 8.61
CA LYS A 61 -6.83 5.00 7.25
C LYS A 61 -6.14 5.86 6.18
N GLU A 62 -6.27 7.18 6.29
CA GLU A 62 -5.66 8.12 5.34
C GLU A 62 -4.13 8.12 5.42
N GLN A 63 -3.56 7.94 6.62
CA GLN A 63 -2.12 7.82 6.81
C GLN A 63 -1.58 6.59 6.07
N HIS A 64 -2.20 5.41 6.23
CA HIS A 64 -1.81 4.20 5.49
C HIS A 64 -1.96 4.37 3.98
N ALA A 65 -2.99 5.08 3.50
CA ALA A 65 -3.12 5.35 2.07
C ALA A 65 -2.02 6.30 1.54
N LYS A 66 -1.54 7.24 2.34
CA LYS A 66 -0.35 8.05 2.00
C LYS A 66 0.91 7.19 1.97
N GLU A 67 1.07 6.30 2.94
CA GLU A 67 2.22 5.37 3.01
C GLU A 67 2.26 4.46 1.78
N VAL A 68 1.14 3.85 1.37
CA VAL A 68 1.05 3.08 0.12
C VAL A 68 1.54 3.90 -1.06
N LYS A 69 1.08 5.14 -1.22
CA LYS A 69 1.50 6.01 -2.34
C LYS A 69 2.99 6.33 -2.29
N SER A 70 3.52 6.63 -1.11
CA SER A 70 4.93 6.97 -0.92
C SER A 70 5.83 5.78 -1.25
N GLU A 71 5.55 4.61 -0.69
CA GLU A 71 6.35 3.41 -0.88
C GLU A 71 6.30 2.89 -2.32
N VAL A 72 5.12 2.90 -2.94
CA VAL A 72 4.99 2.55 -4.37
C VAL A 72 5.79 3.50 -5.24
N ALA A 73 5.71 4.83 -4.98
CA ALA A 73 6.47 5.82 -5.73
C ALA A 73 7.98 5.63 -5.56
N THR A 74 8.44 5.30 -4.34
CA THR A 74 9.84 5.03 -4.04
C THR A 74 10.33 3.79 -4.80
N ILE A 75 9.63 2.65 -4.69
CA ILE A 75 10.04 1.44 -5.40
C ILE A 75 9.98 1.64 -6.91
N TRP A 76 8.92 2.24 -7.43
CA TRP A 76 8.77 2.51 -8.86
C TRP A 76 9.82 3.49 -9.38
N GLY A 77 10.08 4.59 -8.68
CA GLY A 77 11.01 5.64 -9.11
C GLY A 77 12.48 5.27 -8.95
N ASP A 78 12.82 4.55 -7.87
CA ASP A 78 14.22 4.29 -7.52
C ASP A 78 14.71 2.91 -7.96
N TYR A 79 13.85 1.90 -7.89
CA TYR A 79 14.23 0.52 -8.23
C TYR A 79 13.93 0.17 -9.70
N PHE A 80 12.74 0.48 -10.25
CA PHE A 80 12.40 0.15 -11.63
C PHE A 80 13.17 1.05 -12.60
N LYS A 81 14.08 0.46 -13.36
CA LYS A 81 14.87 1.12 -14.42
C LYS A 81 14.61 0.42 -15.75
N GLU A 82 15.29 0.85 -16.81
CA GLU A 82 15.05 0.36 -18.16
C GLU A 82 14.97 -1.17 -18.30
N PRO A 83 15.84 -2.00 -17.67
CA PRO A 83 15.73 -3.45 -17.81
C PRO A 83 14.44 -4.03 -17.24
N GLN A 84 13.95 -3.50 -16.09
CA GLN A 84 12.70 -3.93 -15.47
C GLN A 84 11.49 -3.42 -16.24
N ILE A 85 11.53 -2.14 -16.68
CA ILE A 85 10.44 -1.51 -17.43
C ILE A 85 10.25 -2.19 -18.79
N SER A 86 11.34 -2.50 -19.51
CA SER A 86 11.27 -3.23 -20.79
C SER A 86 10.64 -4.60 -20.64
N LYS A 87 10.90 -5.29 -19.51
CA LYS A 87 10.30 -6.60 -19.22
C LYS A 87 8.83 -6.50 -18.82
N PHE A 88 8.45 -5.40 -18.13
CA PHE A 88 7.10 -5.18 -17.60
C PHE A 88 6.59 -3.79 -18.03
N PRO A 89 6.27 -3.57 -19.32
CA PRO A 89 5.92 -2.25 -19.86
C PRO A 89 4.67 -1.66 -19.21
N ASP A 90 3.76 -2.50 -18.71
CA ASP A 90 2.52 -2.07 -18.06
C ASP A 90 2.72 -1.57 -16.61
N VAL A 91 3.95 -1.60 -16.07
CA VAL A 91 4.21 -1.20 -14.68
C VAL A 91 3.82 0.25 -14.40
N HIS A 92 3.99 1.14 -15.38
CA HIS A 92 3.61 2.55 -15.24
C HIS A 92 2.09 2.72 -15.09
N THR A 93 1.32 2.03 -15.92
CA THR A 93 -0.15 2.02 -15.85
C THR A 93 -0.62 1.44 -14.52
N LEU A 94 -0.03 0.31 -14.08
CA LEU A 94 -0.33 -0.32 -12.80
C LEU A 94 -0.08 0.63 -11.62
N VAL A 95 1.06 1.32 -11.61
CA VAL A 95 1.38 2.31 -10.56
C VAL A 95 0.38 3.46 -10.57
N HIS A 96 0.01 3.98 -11.73
CA HIS A 96 -1.01 5.03 -11.83
C HIS A 96 -2.36 4.57 -11.27
N GLU A 97 -2.82 3.36 -11.59
CA GLU A 97 -4.05 2.78 -11.05
C GLU A 97 -3.99 2.63 -9.52
N ILE A 98 -2.85 2.18 -8.98
CA ILE A 98 -2.61 2.12 -7.53
C ILE A 98 -2.75 3.50 -6.90
N MET A 99 -2.13 4.53 -7.47
CA MET A 99 -2.21 5.91 -6.96
C MET A 99 -3.65 6.43 -6.92
N GLN A 100 -4.45 6.12 -7.95
CA GLN A 100 -5.86 6.51 -8.01
C GLN A 100 -6.70 5.75 -6.98
N LEU A 101 -6.52 4.42 -6.85
CA LEU A 101 -7.25 3.61 -5.88
C LEU A 101 -6.90 4.00 -4.44
N ALA A 102 -5.63 4.26 -4.13
CA ALA A 102 -5.23 4.77 -2.82
C ALA A 102 -5.88 6.14 -2.51
N SER A 103 -6.05 7.01 -3.52
CA SER A 103 -6.79 8.26 -3.36
C SER A 103 -8.28 8.03 -3.09
N LYS A 104 -8.92 7.07 -3.79
CA LYS A 104 -10.32 6.69 -3.51
C LYS A 104 -10.47 6.14 -2.08
N CYS A 105 -9.54 5.30 -1.62
CA CYS A 105 -9.53 4.79 -0.23
C CYS A 105 -9.40 5.90 0.82
N LYS A 106 -8.76 7.03 0.50
CA LYS A 106 -8.77 8.21 1.38
C LYS A 106 -10.14 8.87 1.44
N GLN A 107 -10.76 9.08 0.29
CA GLN A 107 -11.97 9.88 0.12
C GLN A 107 -13.26 9.13 0.47
N GLU A 108 -13.26 7.79 0.34
CA GLU A 108 -14.44 6.95 0.47
C GLU A 108 -14.20 5.82 1.49
N ASN A 109 -15.29 5.35 2.13
CA ASN A 109 -15.26 4.19 3.02
C ASN A 109 -15.88 2.96 2.35
N LYS A 110 -15.58 2.75 1.08
CA LYS A 110 -16.02 1.59 0.30
C LYS A 110 -14.96 0.48 0.39
N ARG A 111 -15.34 -0.66 0.96
CA ARG A 111 -14.44 -1.82 1.14
C ARG A 111 -13.88 -2.31 -0.19
N GLU A 112 -14.68 -2.25 -1.25
CA GLU A 112 -14.32 -2.68 -2.60
C GLU A 112 -13.10 -1.93 -3.14
N ASN A 113 -12.97 -0.64 -2.82
CA ASN A 113 -11.79 0.15 -3.21
C ASN A 113 -10.50 -0.38 -2.58
N GLY A 114 -10.55 -0.74 -1.29
CA GLY A 114 -9.41 -1.30 -0.58
C GLY A 114 -9.03 -2.70 -1.08
N VAL A 115 -10.03 -3.55 -1.36
CA VAL A 115 -9.82 -4.89 -1.93
C VAL A 115 -9.22 -4.80 -3.34
N GLU A 116 -9.71 -3.89 -4.18
CA GLU A 116 -9.16 -3.68 -5.51
C GLU A 116 -7.74 -3.09 -5.46
N LEU A 117 -7.48 -2.17 -4.52
CA LEU A 117 -6.13 -1.68 -4.25
C LEU A 117 -5.19 -2.83 -3.91
N LEU A 118 -5.59 -3.74 -3.01
CA LEU A 118 -4.77 -4.89 -2.63
C LEU A 118 -4.47 -5.82 -3.82
N LYS A 119 -5.42 -6.04 -4.72
CA LYS A 119 -5.18 -6.83 -5.94
C LYS A 119 -4.10 -6.20 -6.82
N LYS A 120 -4.14 -4.87 -7.00
CA LYS A 120 -3.13 -4.14 -7.78
C LYS A 120 -1.76 -4.15 -7.07
N ILE A 121 -1.74 -3.99 -5.75
CA ILE A 121 -0.52 -4.11 -4.93
C ILE A 121 0.07 -5.52 -5.02
N ASN A 122 -0.74 -6.57 -4.94
CA ASN A 122 -0.29 -7.94 -5.11
C ASN A 122 0.35 -8.15 -6.49
N LYS A 123 -0.26 -7.61 -7.56
CA LYS A 123 0.34 -7.66 -8.91
C LYS A 123 1.67 -6.92 -8.99
N PHE A 124 1.77 -5.73 -8.38
CA PHE A 124 3.02 -4.98 -8.30
C PHE A 124 4.10 -5.76 -7.53
N THR A 125 3.72 -6.43 -6.43
CA THR A 125 4.59 -7.28 -5.63
C THR A 125 5.09 -8.49 -6.41
N GLU A 126 4.22 -9.16 -7.17
CA GLU A 126 4.61 -10.27 -8.06
C GLU A 126 5.66 -9.80 -9.07
N ILE A 127 5.42 -8.69 -9.77
CA ILE A 127 6.34 -8.10 -10.74
C ILE A 127 7.68 -7.77 -10.07
N PHE A 128 7.67 -7.13 -8.91
CA PHE A 128 8.88 -6.77 -8.18
C PHE A 128 9.75 -7.99 -7.88
N TRP A 129 9.19 -9.05 -7.30
CA TRP A 129 9.93 -10.27 -6.99
C TRP A 129 10.37 -11.02 -8.24
N GLU A 130 9.58 -11.02 -9.31
CA GLU A 130 9.95 -11.61 -10.58
C GLU A 130 11.16 -10.91 -11.22
N THR A 131 11.29 -9.59 -11.07
CA THR A 131 12.49 -8.86 -11.53
C THR A 131 13.75 -9.27 -10.80
N LYS A 132 13.63 -9.80 -9.58
CA LYS A 132 14.74 -10.36 -8.78
C LYS A 132 14.95 -11.87 -9.00
N GLY A 133 14.16 -12.50 -9.86
CA GLY A 133 14.20 -13.96 -10.09
C GLY A 133 13.69 -14.79 -8.91
N ILE A 134 12.93 -14.15 -8.00
CA ILE A 134 12.35 -14.80 -6.82
C ILE A 134 10.92 -15.21 -7.13
N LYS A 135 10.59 -16.49 -6.93
CA LYS A 135 9.22 -17.00 -7.04
C LYS A 135 8.36 -16.50 -5.89
N THR A 136 7.08 -16.35 -6.15
CA THR A 136 6.10 -15.93 -5.14
C THR A 136 5.00 -16.98 -4.97
N GLU A 137 4.35 -16.94 -3.81
CA GLU A 137 3.14 -17.71 -3.52
C GLU A 137 2.07 -16.78 -2.91
N LYS A 138 0.81 -17.17 -3.06
CA LYS A 138 -0.34 -16.45 -2.48
C LYS A 138 -0.73 -17.11 -1.18
N LYS A 139 -0.86 -16.32 -0.11
CA LYS A 139 -1.29 -16.78 1.22
C LYS A 139 -2.32 -15.84 1.80
N TYR A 140 -3.19 -16.35 2.66
CA TYR A 140 -4.04 -15.50 3.48
C TYR A 140 -3.20 -14.86 4.59
N ALA A 141 -3.38 -13.55 4.81
CA ALA A 141 -2.79 -12.88 5.96
C ALA A 141 -3.37 -13.48 7.25
N PRO A 142 -2.54 -13.80 8.27
CA PRO A 142 -2.99 -14.48 9.49
C PRO A 142 -3.66 -13.53 10.51
N TYR A 143 -4.15 -12.40 10.05
CA TYR A 143 -4.81 -11.35 10.83
C TYR A 143 -5.88 -10.64 9.98
N PRO A 144 -6.91 -10.02 10.62
CA PRO A 144 -7.92 -9.27 9.88
C PRO A 144 -7.30 -8.21 8.94
N PRO A 145 -7.87 -8.06 7.74
CA PRO A 145 -9.10 -8.63 7.19
C PRO A 145 -8.96 -10.01 6.50
N GLU A 146 -7.90 -10.78 6.77
CA GLU A 146 -7.65 -12.15 6.27
C GLU A 146 -7.68 -12.26 4.74
N LEU A 147 -7.19 -11.23 4.06
CA LEU A 147 -7.14 -11.20 2.60
C LEU A 147 -5.83 -11.81 2.07
N VAL A 148 -5.86 -12.15 0.80
CA VAL A 148 -4.72 -12.78 0.10
C VAL A 148 -3.61 -11.75 -0.13
N ILE A 149 -2.40 -12.12 0.27
CA ILE A 149 -1.14 -11.40 0.01
C ILE A 149 -0.18 -12.25 -0.82
N VAL A 150 0.79 -11.61 -1.42
CA VAL A 150 1.88 -12.26 -2.17
C VAL A 150 3.14 -12.31 -1.30
N CYS A 151 3.64 -13.51 -1.09
CA CYS A 151 4.84 -13.76 -0.31
C CYS A 151 5.98 -14.25 -1.21
N PRO A 152 7.23 -13.76 -1.05
CA PRO A 152 8.38 -14.33 -1.74
C PRO A 152 8.74 -15.69 -1.14
N ILE A 153 9.18 -16.61 -2.00
CA ILE A 153 9.76 -17.88 -1.57
C ILE A 153 11.27 -17.67 -1.43
N LEU A 154 11.69 -17.37 -0.21
CA LEU A 154 13.10 -17.13 0.11
C LEU A 154 13.87 -18.45 0.28
N LYS A 155 15.20 -18.38 0.12
CA LYS A 155 16.07 -19.51 0.41
C LYS A 155 16.10 -19.77 1.93
N SER A 156 16.02 -21.03 2.31
CA SER A 156 16.31 -21.43 3.70
C SER A 156 17.80 -21.19 4.05
N VAL A 157 18.05 -20.89 5.30
CA VAL A 157 19.41 -20.77 5.88
C VAL A 157 20.06 -22.14 5.97
#